data_bc70d8e8c6600161a98dfab88da9aa00
#
_entry.id   bc70d8e8c6600161a98dfab88da9aa00
#
_cell.length_a   1.000
_cell.length_b   1.000
_cell.length_c   1.000
_cell.angle_alpha   90.00
_cell.angle_beta   90.00
_cell.angle_gamma   90.00
#
_symmetry.space_group_name_H-M   'P 1'
#
loop_
_entity.id
_entity.type
_entity.pdbx_description
1 polymer ?
#
loop_
_entity_poly.entity_id
_entity_poly.type
_entity_poly.pdbx_seq_one_letter_code
_entity_poly.pdbx_strand_id
1 'polypeptide(L)'
;MPSFDVTSEVDMQEVRNAVDQASREIVNRFDFKGTDSSIELGDDSITMNSASEDRLIALRQVLEEKLVKRKVSLKVLDYGELEEASGARARQGATLTSGISSEKAKELNKHIKGLSMKGVQSQTQGEQLRVTGKKRDDLQNVIAALKESDFGIPLQFGNFRD
;
A
#
# COMPACT_ATOMS: atom_id res chain seq x y z
N MET A 1 -27.20 -4.13 -15.01
CA MET A 1 -26.29 -3.04 -15.31
C MET A 1 -24.85 -3.48 -15.03
N PRO A 2 -23.92 -3.19 -15.92
CA PRO A 2 -22.52 -3.48 -15.64
C PRO A 2 -22.03 -2.82 -14.36
N SER A 3 -21.14 -3.49 -13.65
CA SER A 3 -20.56 -2.96 -12.43
C SER A 3 -19.16 -3.52 -12.21
N PHE A 4 -18.41 -2.86 -11.33
CA PHE A 4 -17.16 -3.37 -10.82
C PHE A 4 -16.94 -2.87 -9.40
N ASP A 5 -16.02 -3.51 -8.69
CA ASP A 5 -15.68 -3.10 -7.34
C ASP A 5 -14.30 -2.47 -7.32
N VAL A 6 -14.14 -1.43 -6.51
CA VAL A 6 -12.87 -0.80 -6.19
C VAL A 6 -12.47 -1.26 -4.81
N THR A 7 -11.29 -1.84 -4.70
CA THR A 7 -10.75 -2.33 -3.43
C THR A 7 -9.36 -1.75 -3.18
N SER A 8 -8.90 -1.82 -1.95
CA SER A 8 -7.54 -1.46 -1.58
C SER A 8 -7.04 -2.51 -0.60
N GLU A 9 -6.47 -3.57 -1.13
CA GLU A 9 -6.05 -4.72 -0.34
C GLU A 9 -4.54 -4.86 -0.33
N VAL A 10 -4.01 -5.37 0.78
CA VAL A 10 -2.60 -5.72 0.92
C VAL A 10 -2.47 -7.23 0.85
N ASP A 11 -1.63 -7.71 -0.05
CA ASP A 11 -1.29 -9.14 -0.12
C ASP A 11 -0.21 -9.43 0.91
N MET A 12 -0.63 -9.89 2.09
CA MET A 12 0.28 -10.14 3.21
C MET A 12 1.30 -11.25 2.91
N GLN A 13 0.97 -12.19 2.04
CA GLN A 13 1.93 -13.21 1.65
C GLN A 13 3.09 -12.61 0.86
N GLU A 14 2.80 -11.68 -0.04
CA GLU A 14 3.83 -10.97 -0.80
C GLU A 14 4.64 -10.02 0.09
N VAL A 15 4.01 -9.39 1.07
CA VAL A 15 4.72 -8.60 2.08
C VAL A 15 5.70 -9.48 2.85
N ARG A 16 5.26 -10.67 3.28
CA ARG A 16 6.12 -11.63 3.99
C ARG A 16 7.30 -12.04 3.13
N ASN A 17 7.06 -12.35 1.86
CA ASN A 17 8.11 -12.72 0.93
C ASN A 17 9.13 -11.58 0.75
N ALA A 18 8.65 -10.35 0.66
CA ALA A 18 9.51 -9.18 0.53
C ALA A 18 10.38 -8.97 1.79
N VAL A 19 9.78 -9.10 2.98
CA VAL A 19 10.50 -8.98 4.26
C VAL A 19 11.57 -10.06 4.36
N ASP A 20 11.24 -11.31 4.00
CA ASP A 20 12.21 -12.41 4.01
C ASP A 20 13.38 -12.13 3.07
N GLN A 21 13.11 -11.67 1.87
CA GLN A 21 14.16 -11.34 0.89
C GLN A 21 15.03 -10.19 1.36
N ALA A 22 14.42 -9.14 1.91
CA ALA A 22 15.15 -8.00 2.45
C ALA A 22 16.04 -8.43 3.62
N SER A 23 15.51 -9.25 4.52
CA SER A 23 16.26 -9.76 5.68
C SER A 23 17.50 -10.56 5.24
N ARG A 24 17.35 -11.39 4.19
CA ARG A 24 18.47 -12.15 3.64
C ARG A 24 19.53 -11.25 3.02
N GLU A 25 19.10 -10.22 2.30
CA GLU A 25 20.04 -9.30 1.66
C GLU A 25 20.84 -8.52 2.69
N ILE A 26 20.21 -7.99 3.74
CA ILE A 26 20.94 -7.20 4.75
C ILE A 26 21.95 -8.05 5.54
N VAL A 27 21.67 -9.34 5.75
CA VAL A 27 22.61 -10.25 6.40
C VAL A 27 23.87 -10.43 5.54
N ASN A 28 23.74 -10.42 4.23
CA ASN A 28 24.82 -10.69 3.29
C ASN A 28 25.53 -9.42 2.77
N ARG A 29 24.97 -8.24 3.02
CA ARG A 29 25.57 -6.99 2.56
C ARG A 29 26.65 -6.50 3.52
N PHE A 30 27.77 -6.09 2.97
CA PHE A 30 28.91 -5.60 3.74
C PHE A 30 28.58 -4.36 4.57
N ASP A 31 27.76 -3.46 4.03
CA ASP A 31 27.39 -2.20 4.70
C ASP A 31 26.48 -2.41 5.93
N PHE A 32 25.91 -3.60 6.10
CA PHE A 32 25.13 -3.96 7.29
C PHE A 32 25.87 -4.88 8.25
N LYS A 33 27.12 -5.20 7.96
CA LYS A 33 27.92 -6.09 8.81
C LYS A 33 28.17 -5.42 10.16
N GLY A 34 27.88 -6.15 11.24
CA GLY A 34 28.09 -5.64 12.59
C GLY A 34 27.04 -4.63 13.06
N THR A 35 26.00 -4.38 12.28
CA THR A 35 24.95 -3.41 12.63
C THR A 35 23.82 -4.00 13.45
N ASP A 36 23.73 -5.34 13.55
CA ASP A 36 22.63 -6.04 14.22
C ASP A 36 21.28 -5.52 13.73
N SER A 37 21.14 -5.43 12.41
CA SER A 37 19.93 -4.92 11.77
C SER A 37 18.85 -5.99 11.66
N SER A 38 17.59 -5.59 11.77
CA SER A 38 16.47 -6.52 11.64
C SER A 38 15.27 -5.85 11.00
N ILE A 39 14.48 -6.69 10.33
CA ILE A 39 13.16 -6.32 9.82
C ILE A 39 12.20 -7.39 10.33
N GLU A 40 11.20 -6.98 11.10
CA GLU A 40 10.22 -7.90 11.69
C GLU A 40 8.83 -7.58 11.18
N LEU A 41 8.10 -8.62 10.76
CA LEU A 41 6.74 -8.50 10.30
C LEU A 41 5.79 -8.96 11.40
N GLY A 42 4.90 -8.05 11.84
CA GLY A 42 3.78 -8.38 12.72
C GLY A 42 2.50 -8.64 11.91
N ASP A 43 1.36 -8.62 12.58
CA ASP A 43 0.08 -8.88 11.93
C ASP A 43 -0.27 -7.80 10.88
N ASP A 44 -0.02 -6.55 11.21
CA ASP A 44 -0.33 -5.40 10.36
C ASP A 44 0.75 -4.33 10.39
N SER A 45 1.97 -4.71 10.77
CA SER A 45 3.06 -3.75 10.91
C SER A 45 4.41 -4.38 10.57
N ILE A 46 5.36 -3.52 10.23
CA ILE A 46 6.75 -3.89 10.01
C ILE A 46 7.58 -3.03 10.95
N THR A 47 8.50 -3.65 11.67
CA THR A 47 9.44 -2.95 12.56
C THR A 47 10.86 -3.12 12.05
N MET A 48 11.57 -2.01 11.91
CA MET A 48 12.94 -1.98 11.42
C MET A 48 13.88 -1.47 12.51
N ASN A 49 15.01 -2.14 12.69
CA ASN A 49 16.07 -1.75 13.63
C ASN A 49 17.41 -1.75 12.93
N SER A 50 18.26 -0.77 13.23
CA SER A 50 19.62 -0.75 12.73
C SER A 50 20.54 0.02 13.68
N ALA A 51 21.83 0.03 13.37
CA ALA A 51 22.86 0.62 14.22
C ALA A 51 22.79 2.14 14.28
N SER A 52 22.27 2.79 13.24
CA SER A 52 22.18 4.25 13.14
C SER A 52 21.03 4.66 12.25
N GLU A 53 20.70 5.93 12.27
CA GLU A 53 19.69 6.51 11.39
C GLU A 53 20.04 6.29 9.92
N ASP A 54 21.29 6.54 9.54
CA ASP A 54 21.73 6.36 8.15
C ASP A 54 21.59 4.90 7.69
N ARG A 55 21.93 3.96 8.56
CA ARG A 55 21.81 2.54 8.26
C ARG A 55 20.35 2.11 8.19
N LEU A 56 19.50 2.67 9.04
CA LEU A 56 18.08 2.41 8.99
C LEU A 56 17.47 2.88 7.67
N ILE A 57 17.84 4.05 7.19
CA ILE A 57 17.39 4.58 5.91
C ILE A 57 17.79 3.63 4.77
N ALA A 58 19.04 3.15 4.79
CA ALA A 58 19.52 2.17 3.81
C ALA A 58 18.73 0.85 3.88
N LEU A 59 18.44 0.38 5.09
CA LEU A 59 17.65 -0.83 5.31
C LEU A 59 16.24 -0.67 4.77
N ARG A 60 15.62 0.48 5.03
CA ARG A 60 14.29 0.79 4.52
C ARG A 60 14.25 0.76 2.99
N GLN A 61 15.29 1.28 2.34
CA GLN A 61 15.40 1.24 0.89
C GLN A 61 15.45 -0.18 0.35
N VAL A 62 16.16 -1.08 1.05
CA VAL A 62 16.18 -2.50 0.67
C VAL A 62 14.79 -3.11 0.77
N LEU A 63 14.09 -2.84 1.88
CA LEU A 63 12.73 -3.33 2.08
C LEU A 63 11.79 -2.82 0.97
N GLU A 64 11.81 -1.53 0.70
CA GLU A 64 10.96 -0.93 -0.33
C GLU A 64 11.22 -1.52 -1.70
N GLU A 65 12.49 -1.74 -2.04
CA GLU A 65 12.88 -2.37 -3.30
C GLU A 65 12.29 -3.77 -3.45
N LYS A 66 12.32 -4.57 -2.38
CA LYS A 66 11.75 -5.91 -2.39
C LYS A 66 10.22 -5.89 -2.50
N LEU A 67 9.58 -4.94 -1.81
CA LEU A 67 8.13 -4.76 -1.91
C LEU A 67 7.72 -4.42 -3.34
N VAL A 68 8.43 -3.49 -3.98
CA VAL A 68 8.15 -3.09 -5.37
C VAL A 68 8.33 -4.29 -6.32
N LYS A 69 9.38 -5.08 -6.15
CA LYS A 69 9.62 -6.27 -6.96
C LYS A 69 8.49 -7.31 -6.81
N ARG A 70 7.88 -7.36 -5.63
CA ARG A 70 6.75 -8.25 -5.34
C ARG A 70 5.40 -7.63 -5.70
N LYS A 71 5.42 -6.48 -6.38
CA LYS A 71 4.21 -5.77 -6.82
C LYS A 71 3.33 -5.30 -5.67
N VAL A 72 3.93 -5.05 -4.51
CA VAL A 72 3.25 -4.43 -3.38
C VAL A 72 3.48 -2.92 -3.47
N SER A 73 2.41 -2.15 -3.51
CA SER A 73 2.50 -0.70 -3.57
C SER A 73 3.07 -0.14 -2.25
N LEU A 74 4.01 0.79 -2.34
CA LEU A 74 4.55 1.47 -1.16
C LEU A 74 3.51 2.34 -0.46
N LYS A 75 2.39 2.61 -1.11
CA LYS A 75 1.26 3.36 -0.52
C LYS A 75 0.59 2.62 0.63
N VAL A 76 0.80 1.30 0.78
CA VAL A 76 0.26 0.55 1.91
C VAL A 76 1.04 0.81 3.20
N LEU A 77 2.23 1.40 3.11
CA LEU A 77 3.08 1.66 4.26
C LEU A 77 2.79 3.05 4.86
N ASP A 78 2.45 3.07 6.13
CA ASP A 78 2.32 4.30 6.90
C ASP A 78 3.46 4.31 7.92
N TYR A 79 4.52 5.04 7.61
CA TYR A 79 5.70 5.10 8.46
C TYR A 79 5.42 5.95 9.70
N GLY A 80 5.80 5.39 10.85
CA GLY A 80 5.86 6.16 12.08
C GLY A 80 7.13 7.00 12.14
N GLU A 81 7.33 7.65 13.26
CA GLU A 81 8.53 8.46 13.47
C GLU A 81 9.77 7.57 13.61
N LEU A 82 10.89 8.08 13.14
CA LEU A 82 12.16 7.44 13.32
C LEU A 82 12.61 7.69 14.76
N GLU A 83 12.72 6.62 15.54
CA GLU A 83 13.04 6.68 16.95
C GLU A 83 14.50 6.33 17.21
N GLU A 84 15.10 7.03 18.16
CA GLU A 84 16.41 6.67 18.66
C GLU A 84 16.26 5.63 19.76
N ALA A 85 17.01 4.53 19.66
CA ALA A 85 16.99 3.46 20.67
C ALA A 85 18.30 3.47 21.45
N SER A 86 18.41 2.58 22.44
CA SER A 86 19.62 2.47 23.29
C SER A 86 20.88 2.32 22.47
N GLY A 87 21.96 3.03 22.84
CA GLY A 87 23.24 2.95 22.17
C GLY A 87 23.29 3.66 20.81
N ALA A 88 22.50 4.71 20.64
CA ALA A 88 22.35 5.49 19.42
C ALA A 88 21.83 4.66 18.23
N ARG A 89 21.19 3.54 18.51
CA ARG A 89 20.53 2.73 17.50
C ARG A 89 19.26 3.44 17.02
N ALA A 90 18.78 3.08 15.85
CA ALA A 90 17.58 3.64 15.27
C ALA A 90 16.50 2.56 15.06
N ARG A 91 15.25 2.95 15.24
CA ARG A 91 14.10 2.09 15.06
C ARG A 91 12.98 2.86 14.37
N GLN A 92 12.27 2.21 13.48
CA GLN A 92 11.09 2.78 12.84
C GLN A 92 10.07 1.68 12.56
N GLY A 93 8.80 1.99 12.83
CA GLY A 93 7.70 1.12 12.48
C GLY A 93 6.96 1.63 11.26
N ALA A 94 6.29 0.72 10.57
CA ALA A 94 5.36 1.06 9.50
C ALA A 94 4.09 0.25 9.71
N THR A 95 2.94 0.90 9.65
CA THR A 95 1.65 0.22 9.71
C THR A 95 1.23 -0.10 8.29
N LEU A 96 0.70 -1.32 8.08
CA LEU A 96 0.18 -1.75 6.79
C LEU A 96 -1.31 -1.45 6.74
N THR A 97 -1.72 -0.61 5.80
CA THR A 97 -3.11 -0.17 5.66
C THR A 97 -3.81 -1.01 4.60
N SER A 98 -4.92 -1.66 4.99
CA SER A 98 -5.75 -2.45 4.08
C SER A 98 -7.20 -1.98 4.16
N GLY A 99 -7.91 -2.08 3.04
CA GLY A 99 -9.29 -1.63 2.93
C GLY A 99 -9.40 -0.14 2.61
N ILE A 100 -10.59 0.29 2.21
CA ILE A 100 -10.89 1.69 1.93
C ILE A 100 -11.61 2.26 3.15
N SER A 101 -11.00 3.22 3.81
CA SER A 101 -11.61 3.88 4.97
C SER A 101 -12.81 4.73 4.56
N SER A 102 -13.65 5.11 5.53
CA SER A 102 -14.81 5.98 5.27
C SER A 102 -14.40 7.31 4.63
N GLU A 103 -13.27 7.88 5.07
CA GLU A 103 -12.73 9.11 4.51
C GLU A 103 -12.34 8.95 3.05
N LYS A 104 -11.58 7.89 2.75
CA LYS A 104 -11.14 7.61 1.38
C LYS A 104 -12.33 7.26 0.49
N ALA A 105 -13.33 6.55 1.02
CA ALA A 105 -14.54 6.25 0.29
C ALA A 105 -15.27 7.54 -0.13
N LYS A 106 -15.32 8.54 0.75
CA LYS A 106 -15.91 9.83 0.43
C LYS A 106 -15.14 10.55 -0.69
N GLU A 107 -13.81 10.53 -0.61
CA GLU A 107 -12.96 11.14 -1.65
C GLU A 107 -13.20 10.47 -3.00
N LEU A 108 -13.23 9.14 -3.03
CA LEU A 108 -13.45 8.38 -4.26
C LEU A 108 -14.83 8.62 -4.85
N ASN A 109 -15.88 8.58 -4.01
CA ASN A 109 -17.25 8.84 -4.46
C ASN A 109 -17.39 10.26 -5.02
N LYS A 110 -16.77 11.24 -4.36
CA LYS A 110 -16.78 12.63 -4.81
C LYS A 110 -16.06 12.78 -6.15
N HIS A 111 -14.94 12.10 -6.31
CA HIS A 111 -14.17 12.14 -7.55
C HIS A 111 -14.98 11.55 -8.72
N ILE A 112 -15.62 10.39 -8.49
CA ILE A 112 -16.43 9.73 -9.51
C ILE A 112 -17.63 10.62 -9.89
N LYS A 113 -18.30 11.21 -8.91
CA LYS A 113 -19.41 12.13 -9.13
C LYS A 113 -18.95 13.35 -9.93
N GLY A 114 -17.75 13.85 -9.64
CA GLY A 114 -17.15 14.99 -10.34
C GLY A 114 -16.84 14.73 -11.82
N LEU A 115 -16.76 13.47 -12.25
CA LEU A 115 -16.58 13.13 -13.66
C LEU A 115 -17.83 13.43 -14.50
N SER A 116 -18.98 13.62 -13.82
CA SER A 116 -20.25 14.00 -14.45
C SER A 116 -20.67 13.05 -15.58
N MET A 117 -20.39 11.76 -15.41
CA MET A 117 -20.75 10.74 -16.42
C MET A 117 -22.20 10.29 -16.20
N LYS A 118 -23.01 10.48 -17.21
CA LYS A 118 -24.44 10.16 -17.15
C LYS A 118 -24.66 8.66 -16.94
N GLY A 119 -25.47 8.31 -15.94
CA GLY A 119 -25.80 6.92 -15.65
C GLY A 119 -24.75 6.16 -14.84
N VAL A 120 -23.66 6.83 -14.46
CA VAL A 120 -22.64 6.22 -13.61
C VAL A 120 -22.90 6.60 -12.16
N GLN A 121 -22.89 5.60 -11.28
CA GLN A 121 -23.07 5.80 -9.85
C GLN A 121 -22.04 4.98 -9.08
N SER A 122 -21.65 5.48 -7.91
CA SER A 122 -20.77 4.76 -7.01
C SER A 122 -21.40 4.70 -5.63
N GLN A 123 -21.11 3.62 -4.91
CA GLN A 123 -21.67 3.35 -3.60
C GLN A 123 -20.64 2.66 -2.73
N THR A 124 -20.51 3.12 -1.49
CA THR A 124 -19.65 2.48 -0.50
C THR A 124 -20.29 1.18 -0.01
N GLN A 125 -19.52 0.10 -0.01
CA GLN A 125 -19.96 -1.20 0.52
C GLN A 125 -18.86 -1.75 1.44
N GLY A 126 -19.02 -1.54 2.75
CA GLY A 126 -18.00 -1.92 3.71
C GLY A 126 -16.69 -1.17 3.46
N GLU A 127 -15.62 -1.88 3.18
CA GLU A 127 -14.30 -1.30 2.92
C GLU A 127 -13.97 -1.21 1.43
N GLN A 128 -14.99 -1.24 0.59
CA GLN A 128 -14.82 -1.16 -0.87
C GLN A 128 -15.92 -0.29 -1.48
N LEU A 129 -15.79 0.02 -2.75
CA LEU A 129 -16.81 0.75 -3.50
C LEU A 129 -17.34 -0.13 -4.62
N ARG A 130 -18.62 0.02 -4.94
CA ARG A 130 -19.20 -0.55 -6.15
C ARG A 130 -19.56 0.59 -7.10
N VAL A 131 -19.11 0.47 -8.35
CA VAL A 131 -19.41 1.43 -9.41
C VAL A 131 -20.31 0.74 -10.43
N THR A 132 -21.44 1.36 -10.74
CA THR A 132 -22.40 0.85 -11.73
C THR A 132 -22.55 1.86 -12.86
N GLY A 133 -22.88 1.37 -14.04
CA GLY A 133 -23.11 2.21 -15.21
C GLY A 133 -23.90 1.46 -16.26
N LYS A 134 -24.45 2.19 -17.20
CA LYS A 134 -25.25 1.60 -18.27
C LYS A 134 -24.38 0.92 -19.34
N LYS A 135 -23.15 1.42 -19.53
CA LYS A 135 -22.24 0.95 -20.57
C LYS A 135 -20.89 0.57 -19.97
N ARG A 136 -20.31 -0.52 -20.47
CA ARG A 136 -18.96 -0.95 -20.05
C ARG A 136 -17.90 0.11 -20.34
N ASP A 137 -18.03 0.83 -21.46
CA ASP A 137 -17.08 1.88 -21.82
C ASP A 137 -17.04 2.99 -20.77
N ASP A 138 -18.20 3.35 -20.22
CA ASP A 138 -18.27 4.34 -19.14
C ASP A 138 -17.49 3.86 -17.91
N LEU A 139 -17.62 2.58 -17.57
CA LEU A 139 -16.90 2.00 -16.43
C LEU A 139 -15.40 1.98 -16.67
N GLN A 140 -14.95 1.67 -17.89
CA GLN A 140 -13.54 1.73 -18.24
C GLN A 140 -12.98 3.15 -18.12
N ASN A 141 -13.78 4.14 -18.49
CA ASN A 141 -13.41 5.55 -18.33
C ASN A 141 -13.27 5.96 -16.87
N VAL A 142 -14.12 5.42 -15.99
CA VAL A 142 -14.01 5.64 -14.55
C VAL A 142 -12.71 5.04 -14.02
N ILE A 143 -12.40 3.82 -14.42
CA ILE A 143 -11.15 3.15 -14.01
C ILE A 143 -9.94 3.97 -14.43
N ALA A 144 -9.92 4.44 -15.68
CA ALA A 144 -8.82 5.26 -16.20
C ALA A 144 -8.67 6.55 -15.39
N ALA A 145 -9.78 7.22 -15.08
CA ALA A 145 -9.77 8.45 -14.29
C ALA A 145 -9.24 8.22 -12.88
N LEU A 146 -9.63 7.11 -12.24
CA LEU A 146 -9.15 6.78 -10.90
C LEU A 146 -7.66 6.43 -10.90
N LYS A 147 -7.17 5.80 -11.96
CA LYS A 147 -5.75 5.50 -12.10
C LYS A 147 -4.88 6.75 -12.28
N GLU A 148 -5.42 7.80 -12.86
CA GLU A 148 -4.70 9.05 -13.08
C GLU A 148 -4.51 9.87 -11.81
N SER A 149 -5.30 9.62 -10.78
CA SER A 149 -5.26 10.38 -9.53
C SER A 149 -4.59 9.57 -8.43
N ASP A 150 -3.95 10.28 -7.50
CA ASP A 150 -3.30 9.67 -6.35
C ASP A 150 -4.18 9.90 -5.11
N PHE A 151 -4.75 8.84 -4.58
CA PHE A 151 -5.58 8.89 -3.38
C PHE A 151 -4.81 8.49 -2.12
N GLY A 152 -3.49 8.25 -2.24
CA GLY A 152 -2.65 7.85 -1.11
C GLY A 152 -2.76 6.38 -0.72
N ILE A 153 -3.58 5.61 -1.41
CA ILE A 153 -3.75 4.17 -1.21
C ILE A 153 -3.70 3.47 -2.58
N PRO A 154 -3.30 2.20 -2.62
CA PRO A 154 -3.38 1.45 -3.86
C PRO A 154 -4.84 1.12 -4.17
N LEU A 155 -5.19 1.10 -5.44
CA LEU A 155 -6.54 0.72 -5.87
C LEU A 155 -6.47 -0.49 -6.77
N GLN A 156 -7.35 -1.46 -6.51
CA GLN A 156 -7.57 -2.59 -7.40
C GLN A 156 -8.99 -2.52 -7.92
N PHE A 157 -9.18 -3.00 -9.15
CA PHE A 157 -10.47 -2.99 -9.83
C PHE A 157 -10.81 -4.42 -10.23
N GLY A 158 -11.95 -4.91 -9.78
CA GLY A 158 -12.31 -6.29 -10.03
C GLY A 158 -13.80 -6.57 -9.84
N ASN A 159 -14.14 -7.85 -9.74
CA ASN A 159 -15.53 -8.30 -9.58
C ASN A 159 -16.44 -7.73 -10.67
N PHE A 160 -15.95 -7.74 -11.90
CA PHE A 160 -16.70 -7.21 -13.04
C PHE A 160 -17.97 -8.03 -13.29
N ARG A 161 -19.10 -7.36 -13.41
CA ARG A 161 -20.39 -7.97 -13.67
C ARG A 161 -21.10 -7.24 -14.82
N ASP A 162 -21.90 -7.99 -15.54
CA ASP A 162 -22.70 -7.43 -16.65
C ASP A 162 -24.09 -6.97 -16.20
#